data_7cc0e27c564ecda3a97c6cb752dea0e5
#
_entry.id   7cc0e27c564ecda3a97c6cb752dea0e5
#
_cell.length_a   1.000
_cell.length_b   1.000
_cell.length_c   1.000
_cell.angle_alpha   90.00
_cell.angle_beta   90.00
_cell.angle_gamma   90.00
#
_symmetry.space_group_name_H-M   'P 1'
#
loop_
_entity.id
_entity.type
_entity.pdbx_description
1 polymer ?
#
loop_
_entity_poly.entity_id
_entity_poly.type
_entity_poly.pdbx_seq_one_letter_code
_entity_poly.pdbx_strand_id
1 'polypeptide(L)'
;MKTYSVGGSVRDELLGLPVKDRDHVVVGADPAEMVKRGFRPVGADFPVFLHPETHEQYALARTERKTAPGYRGFVFHADASVTLEDDLRRRDLTINAMARGEDGVLIDPHGGERDLRAGVLRHVSEAFAEDPVRILRVARFAARFGFAIAPETMALMRRMVEAGEADALVPERVWQEIALGLMEKGPSRMIAVLRECGALARVLAEVERSFERPGVPELLARRLDRAAARGYSIAVRFALLALDLTAQELASLTARINAPVECRELARLAILERDEIARRDLDAESTLSLLERADAFRRPERLDRLLEVAECDA
;
A
#
# COMPACT_ATOMS: atom_id res chain seq x y z
N MET A 1 17.02 23.49 -17.63
CA MET A 1 16.61 22.18 -17.10
C MET A 1 17.43 21.91 -15.84
N LYS A 2 16.77 21.60 -14.74
CA LYS A 2 17.39 21.16 -13.48
C LYS A 2 16.78 19.82 -13.06
N THR A 3 17.59 18.95 -12.48
CA THR A 3 17.17 17.62 -12.07
C THR A 3 17.32 17.44 -10.57
N TYR A 4 16.36 16.77 -9.96
CA TYR A 4 16.33 16.51 -8.53
C TYR A 4 15.95 15.06 -8.27
N SER A 5 16.67 14.38 -7.38
CA SER A 5 16.19 13.14 -6.76
C SER A 5 15.07 13.48 -5.79
N VAL A 6 13.96 12.72 -5.75
CA VAL A 6 12.76 13.09 -4.98
C VAL A 6 12.09 11.91 -4.29
N GLY A 7 11.28 12.22 -3.29
CA GLY A 7 10.31 11.27 -2.73
C GLY A 7 10.93 10.16 -1.91
N GLY A 8 10.55 8.93 -2.23
CA GLY A 8 10.94 7.75 -1.46
C GLY A 8 12.43 7.52 -1.35
N SER A 9 13.20 7.82 -2.39
CA SER A 9 14.65 7.68 -2.41
C SER A 9 15.33 8.62 -1.41
N VAL A 10 14.91 9.90 -1.37
CA VAL A 10 15.45 10.90 -0.42
C VAL A 10 15.08 10.54 1.02
N ARG A 11 13.83 10.12 1.26
CA ARG A 11 13.38 9.66 2.57
C ARG A 11 14.18 8.44 3.05
N ASP A 12 14.30 7.40 2.20
CA ASP A 12 14.95 6.16 2.59
C ASP A 12 16.46 6.39 2.84
N GLU A 13 17.11 7.28 2.06
CA GLU A 13 18.48 7.72 2.30
C GLU A 13 18.65 8.41 3.67
N LEU A 14 17.75 9.34 4.03
CA LEU A 14 17.75 10.01 5.33
C LEU A 14 17.52 9.05 6.51
N LEU A 15 16.80 7.95 6.28
CA LEU A 15 16.60 6.87 7.26
C LEU A 15 17.74 5.85 7.30
N GLY A 16 18.75 5.96 6.43
CA GLY A 16 19.81 4.96 6.30
C GLY A 16 19.32 3.62 5.74
N LEU A 17 18.19 3.61 5.02
CA LEU A 17 17.62 2.43 4.40
C LEU A 17 18.17 2.24 2.97
N PRO A 18 18.25 1.00 2.47
CA PRO A 18 18.63 0.75 1.09
C PRO A 18 17.70 1.46 0.10
N VAL A 19 18.25 2.28 -0.79
CA VAL A 19 17.51 2.91 -1.88
C VAL A 19 17.48 1.92 -3.05
N LYS A 20 16.28 1.42 -3.39
CA LYS A 20 16.08 0.46 -4.48
C LYS A 20 15.87 1.17 -5.81
N ASP A 21 14.99 2.15 -5.82
CA ASP A 21 14.60 2.91 -7.01
C ASP A 21 14.80 4.39 -6.76
N ARG A 22 15.32 5.10 -7.76
CA ARG A 22 15.50 6.56 -7.73
C ARG A 22 14.53 7.21 -8.68
N ASP A 23 13.65 8.03 -8.12
CA ASP A 23 12.75 8.88 -8.89
C ASP A 23 13.39 10.27 -9.05
N HIS A 24 13.36 10.79 -10.25
CA HIS A 24 13.87 12.13 -10.56
C HIS A 24 12.74 13.03 -11.04
N VAL A 25 12.78 14.29 -10.61
CA VAL A 25 11.94 15.35 -11.14
C VAL A 25 12.78 16.32 -11.95
N VAL A 26 12.29 16.66 -13.13
CA VAL A 26 12.91 17.62 -14.05
C VAL A 26 12.10 18.91 -14.07
N VAL A 27 12.75 20.01 -13.77
CA VAL A 27 12.18 21.36 -13.77
C VAL A 27 12.78 22.17 -14.92
N GLY A 28 11.93 23.00 -15.57
CA GLY A 28 12.36 23.88 -16.65
C GLY A 28 12.64 23.14 -17.97
N ALA A 29 11.91 22.09 -18.24
CA ALA A 29 11.89 21.36 -19.52
C ALA A 29 10.46 20.97 -19.90
N ASP A 30 10.25 20.70 -21.16
CA ASP A 30 9.04 20.14 -21.73
C ASP A 30 9.30 18.74 -22.34
N PRO A 31 8.26 18.00 -22.75
CA PRO A 31 8.43 16.68 -23.35
C PRO A 31 9.34 16.65 -24.59
N ALA A 32 9.30 17.69 -25.42
CA ALA A 32 10.10 17.78 -26.64
C ALA A 32 11.59 17.92 -26.31
N GLU A 33 11.93 18.72 -25.31
CA GLU A 33 13.29 18.88 -24.82
C GLU A 33 13.84 17.57 -24.23
N MET A 34 13.00 16.80 -23.48
CA MET A 34 13.40 15.49 -22.96
C MET A 34 13.74 14.52 -24.07
N VAL A 35 12.88 14.40 -25.08
CA VAL A 35 13.11 13.52 -26.24
C VAL A 35 14.36 13.95 -27.00
N LYS A 36 14.57 15.26 -27.23
CA LYS A 36 15.77 15.79 -27.88
C LYS A 36 17.07 15.41 -27.15
N ARG A 37 17.01 15.27 -25.83
CA ARG A 37 18.14 14.83 -25.00
C ARG A 37 18.30 13.30 -24.93
N GLY A 38 17.50 12.54 -25.67
CA GLY A 38 17.59 11.09 -25.76
C GLY A 38 16.78 10.35 -24.71
N PHE A 39 16.00 11.01 -23.87
CA PHE A 39 15.11 10.35 -22.94
C PHE A 39 13.94 9.69 -23.66
N ARG A 40 13.54 8.50 -23.22
CA ARG A 40 12.46 7.74 -23.85
C ARG A 40 11.17 7.89 -23.06
N PRO A 41 10.08 8.40 -23.66
CA PRO A 41 8.80 8.51 -22.98
C PRO A 41 8.24 7.12 -22.62
N VAL A 42 7.67 6.97 -21.42
CA VAL A 42 6.98 5.79 -20.94
C VAL A 42 5.64 6.18 -20.34
N GLY A 43 4.58 5.41 -20.68
CA GLY A 43 3.21 5.71 -20.27
C GLY A 43 2.48 6.64 -21.23
N ALA A 44 1.17 6.41 -21.40
CA ALA A 44 0.33 7.20 -22.31
C ALA A 44 -0.15 8.52 -21.69
N ASP A 45 -0.31 8.53 -20.36
CA ASP A 45 -1.00 9.61 -19.65
C ASP A 45 -0.08 10.53 -18.82
N PHE A 46 1.20 10.15 -18.65
CA PHE A 46 2.13 10.88 -17.77
C PHE A 46 3.44 11.22 -18.48
N PRO A 47 3.97 12.42 -18.27
CA PRO A 47 5.26 12.83 -18.80
C PRO A 47 6.42 12.22 -17.97
N VAL A 48 6.51 10.89 -17.96
CA VAL A 48 7.61 10.12 -17.38
C VAL A 48 8.50 9.62 -18.50
N PHE A 49 9.79 9.67 -18.29
CA PHE A 49 10.82 9.30 -19.24
C PHE A 49 11.84 8.38 -18.61
N LEU A 50 12.42 7.49 -19.39
CA LEU A 50 13.59 6.69 -18.99
C LEU A 50 14.87 7.36 -19.46
N HIS A 51 15.84 7.45 -18.56
CA HIS A 51 17.18 7.89 -18.90
C HIS A 51 17.82 6.96 -19.92
N PRO A 52 18.50 7.46 -20.97
CA PRO A 52 19.01 6.63 -22.07
C PRO A 52 20.03 5.58 -21.62
N GLU A 53 20.79 5.84 -20.57
CA GLU A 53 21.88 4.96 -20.10
C GLU A 53 21.50 4.22 -18.81
N THR A 54 20.97 4.93 -17.79
CA THR A 54 20.71 4.32 -16.47
C THR A 54 19.34 3.65 -16.37
N HIS A 55 18.42 3.96 -17.29
CA HIS A 55 17.02 3.53 -17.28
C HIS A 55 16.23 3.96 -16.05
N GLU A 56 16.77 4.87 -15.24
CA GLU A 56 16.06 5.48 -14.14
C GLU A 56 14.90 6.35 -14.64
N GLN A 57 13.88 6.52 -13.79
CA GLN A 57 12.67 7.27 -14.14
C GLN A 57 12.83 8.75 -13.86
N TYR A 58 12.54 9.56 -14.89
CA TYR A 58 12.54 11.02 -14.85
C TYR A 58 11.14 11.53 -15.18
N ALA A 59 10.50 12.21 -14.25
CA ALA A 59 9.21 12.84 -14.44
C ALA A 59 9.39 14.35 -14.60
N LEU A 60 8.66 14.97 -15.52
CA LEU A 60 8.58 16.44 -15.55
C LEU A 60 7.84 16.93 -14.30
N ALA A 61 8.31 18.04 -13.75
CA ALA A 61 7.57 18.74 -12.70
C ALA A 61 6.17 19.07 -13.20
N ARG A 62 5.15 18.81 -12.37
CA ARG A 62 3.76 18.97 -12.77
C ARG A 62 2.87 19.42 -11.63
N THR A 63 1.79 20.08 -12.01
CA THR A 63 0.62 20.27 -11.15
C THR A 63 -0.48 19.31 -11.57
N GLU A 64 -1.30 18.92 -10.62
CA GLU A 64 -2.47 18.05 -10.84
C GLU A 64 -3.71 18.85 -10.44
N ARG A 65 -4.78 18.70 -11.21
CA ARG A 65 -6.07 19.30 -10.89
C ARG A 65 -7.16 18.26 -11.05
N LYS A 66 -7.91 18.00 -9.98
CA LYS A 66 -9.09 17.14 -10.01
C LYS A 66 -10.22 17.85 -10.79
N THR A 67 -10.75 17.19 -11.82
CA THR A 67 -11.85 17.71 -12.66
C THR A 67 -13.12 16.86 -12.54
N ALA A 68 -13.01 15.62 -11.99
CA ALA A 68 -14.12 14.73 -11.75
C ALA A 68 -13.78 13.74 -10.62
N PRO A 69 -14.77 13.07 -9.99
CA PRO A 69 -14.52 11.98 -9.06
C PRO A 69 -13.77 10.81 -9.69
N GLY A 70 -12.92 10.13 -8.90
CA GLY A 70 -12.20 8.93 -9.30
C GLY A 70 -10.90 9.16 -10.08
N TYR A 71 -10.22 8.05 -10.43
CA TYR A 71 -8.87 8.05 -11.01
C TYR A 71 -8.74 8.76 -12.37
N ARG A 72 -9.77 8.77 -13.21
CA ARG A 72 -9.77 9.42 -14.53
C ARG A 72 -10.09 10.91 -14.49
N GLY A 73 -10.35 11.46 -13.31
CA GLY A 73 -10.73 12.87 -13.12
C GLY A 73 -9.57 13.83 -12.90
N PHE A 74 -8.35 13.53 -13.37
CA PHE A 74 -7.20 14.40 -13.23
C PHE A 74 -6.78 15.00 -14.57
N VAL A 75 -6.53 16.30 -14.57
CA VAL A 75 -5.80 16.99 -15.64
C VAL A 75 -4.41 17.31 -15.12
N PHE A 76 -3.42 16.84 -15.85
CA PHE A 76 -2.01 17.08 -15.55
C PHE A 76 -1.54 18.28 -16.37
N HIS A 77 -0.87 19.22 -15.71
CA HIS A 77 -0.21 20.31 -16.37
C HIS A 77 1.29 20.20 -16.08
N ALA A 78 2.05 19.92 -17.13
CA ALA A 78 3.50 19.80 -17.07
C ALA A 78 4.09 20.67 -18.17
N ASP A 79 4.64 21.82 -17.77
CA ASP A 79 5.39 22.72 -18.62
C ASP A 79 6.61 23.29 -17.89
N ALA A 80 7.43 24.03 -18.61
CA ALA A 80 8.66 24.59 -18.09
C ALA A 80 8.46 25.62 -16.95
N SER A 81 7.24 26.12 -16.72
CA SER A 81 6.93 27.08 -15.66
C SER A 81 6.64 26.43 -14.31
N VAL A 82 6.35 25.13 -14.27
CA VAL A 82 6.06 24.42 -13.03
C VAL A 82 7.34 24.32 -12.19
N THR A 83 7.26 24.80 -10.97
CA THR A 83 8.39 24.81 -10.06
C THR A 83 8.55 23.47 -9.32
N LEU A 84 9.73 23.24 -8.73
CA LEU A 84 9.95 22.09 -7.84
C LEU A 84 8.99 22.12 -6.64
N GLU A 85 8.75 23.29 -6.07
CA GLU A 85 7.88 23.47 -4.92
C GLU A 85 6.43 23.08 -5.25
N ASP A 86 5.93 23.43 -6.45
CA ASP A 86 4.61 23.02 -6.93
C ASP A 86 4.50 21.50 -7.04
N ASP A 87 5.53 20.82 -7.58
CA ASP A 87 5.56 19.36 -7.65
C ASP A 87 5.60 18.71 -6.27
N LEU A 88 6.38 19.24 -5.35
CA LEU A 88 6.46 18.71 -3.98
C LEU A 88 5.15 18.93 -3.21
N ARG A 89 4.48 20.07 -3.42
CA ARG A 89 3.23 20.44 -2.74
C ARG A 89 2.06 19.49 -3.02
N ARG A 90 1.98 18.90 -4.22
CA ARG A 90 0.92 17.96 -4.61
C ARG A 90 1.12 16.53 -4.08
N ARG A 91 2.28 16.22 -3.46
CA ARG A 91 2.58 14.87 -2.94
C ARG A 91 1.73 14.52 -1.74
N ASP A 92 1.76 13.23 -1.38
CA ASP A 92 0.92 12.69 -0.30
C ASP A 92 1.39 13.15 1.10
N LEU A 93 2.65 12.89 1.44
CA LEU A 93 3.18 13.10 2.78
C LEU A 93 4.43 13.98 2.75
N THR A 94 4.64 14.78 3.79
CA THR A 94 5.81 15.64 3.95
C THR A 94 7.12 14.86 3.81
N ILE A 95 7.19 13.64 4.39
CA ILE A 95 8.35 12.76 4.30
C ILE A 95 8.64 12.25 2.87
N ASN A 96 7.69 12.38 1.95
CA ASN A 96 7.83 12.06 0.52
C ASN A 96 7.91 13.32 -0.36
N ALA A 97 7.86 14.51 0.24
CA ALA A 97 7.86 15.80 -0.43
C ALA A 97 9.19 16.54 -0.22
N MET A 98 10.27 15.80 -0.21
CA MET A 98 11.64 16.28 -0.15
C MET A 98 12.35 16.01 -1.48
N ALA A 99 13.30 16.85 -1.81
CA ALA A 99 14.14 16.71 -3.00
C ALA A 99 15.62 16.91 -2.64
N ARG A 100 16.50 16.34 -3.46
CA ARG A 100 17.93 16.56 -3.37
C ARG A 100 18.46 16.99 -4.73
N GLY A 101 19.15 18.14 -4.76
CA GLY A 101 19.81 18.63 -5.95
C GLY A 101 21.05 17.83 -6.33
N GLU A 102 21.60 18.07 -7.51
CA GLU A 102 22.86 17.47 -7.96
C GLU A 102 24.06 17.88 -7.08
N ASP A 103 23.98 19.02 -6.43
CA ASP A 103 24.92 19.53 -5.42
C ASP A 103 24.82 18.83 -4.06
N GLY A 104 23.88 17.88 -3.91
CA GLY A 104 23.60 17.17 -2.67
C GLY A 104 22.77 17.95 -1.64
N VAL A 105 22.36 19.18 -1.94
CA VAL A 105 21.58 20.02 -1.02
C VAL A 105 20.16 19.47 -0.90
N LEU A 106 19.70 19.29 0.35
CA LEU A 106 18.32 18.91 0.65
C LEU A 106 17.39 20.13 0.50
N ILE A 107 16.32 19.94 -0.27
CA ILE A 107 15.25 20.92 -0.47
C ILE A 107 14.00 20.37 0.18
N ASP A 108 13.55 21.00 1.26
CA ASP A 108 12.45 20.54 2.12
C ASP A 108 11.51 21.70 2.49
N PRO A 109 10.69 22.17 1.55
CA PRO A 109 9.79 23.30 1.80
C PRO A 109 8.64 22.97 2.76
N HIS A 110 8.37 21.70 3.00
CA HIS A 110 7.21 21.25 3.79
C HIS A 110 7.56 20.62 5.15
N GLY A 111 8.86 20.63 5.54
CA GLY A 111 9.31 20.12 6.83
C GLY A 111 9.31 18.60 6.93
N GLY A 112 9.52 17.90 5.82
CA GLY A 112 9.54 16.43 5.75
C GLY A 112 10.65 15.82 6.59
N GLU A 113 11.84 16.43 6.63
CA GLU A 113 12.94 15.96 7.47
C GLU A 113 12.60 16.03 8.96
N ARG A 114 11.94 17.11 9.40
CA ARG A 114 11.48 17.25 10.78
C ARG A 114 10.45 16.17 11.13
N ASP A 115 9.44 15.96 10.28
CA ASP A 115 8.41 14.96 10.49
C ASP A 115 9.00 13.53 10.41
N LEU A 116 9.99 13.30 9.55
CA LEU A 116 10.74 12.04 9.46
C LEU A 116 11.48 11.71 10.76
N ARG A 117 12.21 12.68 11.33
CA ARG A 117 12.91 12.53 12.61
C ARG A 117 11.95 12.36 13.79
N ALA A 118 10.79 13.01 13.73
CA ALA A 118 9.75 12.89 14.76
C ALA A 118 8.91 11.60 14.63
N GLY A 119 9.06 10.82 13.56
CA GLY A 119 8.26 9.64 13.31
C GLY A 119 6.78 9.98 13.03
N VAL A 120 6.50 11.02 12.23
CA VAL A 120 5.16 11.53 11.99
C VAL A 120 4.81 11.45 10.49
N LEU A 121 3.62 10.94 10.19
CA LEU A 121 3.00 10.94 8.85
C LEU A 121 2.05 12.14 8.75
N ARG A 122 2.46 13.17 8.03
CA ARG A 122 1.71 14.40 7.81
C ARG A 122 1.46 14.61 6.33
N HIS A 123 0.23 14.93 5.93
CA HIS A 123 -0.06 15.33 4.55
C HIS A 123 0.58 16.68 4.21
N VAL A 124 0.92 16.87 2.96
CA VAL A 124 1.62 18.08 2.51
C VAL A 124 0.68 19.29 2.43
N SER A 125 -0.49 19.10 1.85
CA SER A 125 -1.47 20.15 1.58
C SER A 125 -2.87 19.57 1.40
N GLU A 126 -3.88 20.42 1.22
CA GLU A 126 -5.27 19.99 0.90
C GLU A 126 -5.36 19.22 -0.44
N ALA A 127 -4.36 19.31 -1.32
CA ALA A 127 -4.26 18.46 -2.52
C ALA A 127 -4.21 16.96 -2.18
N PHE A 128 -3.92 16.60 -0.93
CA PHE A 128 -4.04 15.23 -0.44
C PHE A 128 -5.43 14.62 -0.72
N ALA A 129 -6.49 15.41 -0.60
CA ALA A 129 -7.87 14.97 -0.81
C ALA A 129 -8.20 14.70 -2.29
N GLU A 130 -7.36 15.08 -3.22
CA GLU A 130 -7.59 14.84 -4.65
C GLU A 130 -7.54 13.36 -5.01
N ASP A 131 -6.68 12.55 -4.37
CA ASP A 131 -6.55 11.12 -4.64
C ASP A 131 -6.84 10.27 -3.38
N PRO A 132 -8.02 9.61 -3.30
CA PRO A 132 -8.42 8.83 -2.14
C PRO A 132 -7.50 7.63 -1.84
N VAL A 133 -6.71 7.16 -2.81
CA VAL A 133 -5.72 6.10 -2.55
C VAL A 133 -4.66 6.53 -1.52
N ARG A 134 -4.47 7.82 -1.33
CA ARG A 134 -3.54 8.36 -0.33
C ARG A 134 -3.91 7.94 1.09
N ILE A 135 -5.20 7.68 1.38
CA ILE A 135 -5.64 7.09 2.66
C ILE A 135 -4.98 5.72 2.85
N LEU A 136 -5.05 4.86 1.85
CA LEU A 136 -4.44 3.51 1.92
C LEU A 136 -2.90 3.60 2.01
N ARG A 137 -2.29 4.54 1.29
CA ARG A 137 -0.84 4.79 1.33
C ARG A 137 -0.37 5.25 2.71
N VAL A 138 -1.09 6.15 3.37
CA VAL A 138 -0.78 6.55 4.77
C VAL A 138 -0.84 5.36 5.70
N ALA A 139 -1.89 4.54 5.60
CA ALA A 139 -2.04 3.33 6.40
C ALA A 139 -0.88 2.33 6.17
N ARG A 140 -0.47 2.14 4.91
CA ARG A 140 0.71 1.34 4.56
C ARG A 140 2.01 1.92 5.11
N PHE A 141 2.23 3.23 5.01
CA PHE A 141 3.43 3.85 5.60
C PHE A 141 3.45 3.75 7.12
N ALA A 142 2.28 3.80 7.79
CA ALA A 142 2.19 3.51 9.21
C ALA A 142 2.62 2.07 9.54
N ALA A 143 2.23 1.09 8.72
CA ALA A 143 2.68 -0.31 8.84
C ALA A 143 4.19 -0.47 8.58
N ARG A 144 4.73 0.29 7.61
CA ARG A 144 6.15 0.23 7.22
C ARG A 144 7.08 0.79 8.27
N PHE A 145 6.77 1.98 8.78
CA PHE A 145 7.67 2.75 9.62
C PHE A 145 7.28 2.75 11.10
N GLY A 146 6.06 2.36 11.45
CA GLY A 146 5.55 2.47 12.81
C GLY A 146 5.28 3.93 13.25
N PHE A 147 5.27 4.89 12.31
CA PHE A 147 5.11 6.31 12.59
C PHE A 147 3.67 6.64 13.02
N ALA A 148 3.54 7.68 13.85
CA ALA A 148 2.26 8.24 14.22
C ALA A 148 1.66 9.07 13.08
N ILE A 149 0.34 9.11 12.99
CA ILE A 149 -0.35 9.97 12.01
C ILE A 149 -0.64 11.32 12.67
N ALA A 150 -0.30 12.41 12.02
CA ALA A 150 -0.62 13.75 12.50
C ALA A 150 -2.14 13.90 12.66
N PRO A 151 -2.63 14.51 13.79
CA PRO A 151 -4.07 14.64 14.04
C PRO A 151 -4.85 15.29 12.90
N GLU A 152 -4.28 16.31 12.27
CA GLU A 152 -4.88 17.00 11.11
C GLU A 152 -4.96 16.09 9.88
N THR A 153 -3.99 15.18 9.69
CA THR A 153 -4.02 14.19 8.60
C THR A 153 -5.11 13.14 8.84
N MET A 154 -5.20 12.62 10.07
CA MET A 154 -6.28 11.72 10.46
C MET A 154 -7.67 12.36 10.28
N ALA A 155 -7.81 13.63 10.69
CA ALA A 155 -9.06 14.38 10.51
C ALA A 155 -9.39 14.57 9.01
N LEU A 156 -8.40 14.86 8.16
CA LEU A 156 -8.60 14.97 6.71
C LEU A 156 -9.05 13.63 6.12
N MET A 157 -8.38 12.51 6.48
CA MET A 157 -8.75 11.16 6.03
C MET A 157 -10.20 10.81 6.40
N ARG A 158 -10.64 11.13 7.64
CA ARG A 158 -12.04 10.93 8.07
C ARG A 158 -13.02 11.71 7.22
N ARG A 159 -12.76 13.01 6.98
CA ARG A 159 -13.61 13.84 6.10
C ARG A 159 -13.73 13.27 4.70
N MET A 160 -12.60 12.78 4.12
CA MET A 160 -12.62 12.14 2.79
C MET A 160 -13.49 10.87 2.77
N VAL A 161 -13.41 10.03 3.81
CA VAL A 161 -14.23 8.82 3.94
C VAL A 161 -15.73 9.19 4.11
N GLU A 162 -16.03 10.16 4.95
CA GLU A 162 -17.40 10.67 5.17
C GLU A 162 -18.01 11.28 3.90
N ALA A 163 -17.18 11.94 3.07
CA ALA A 163 -17.57 12.46 1.77
C ALA A 163 -17.75 11.38 0.67
N GLY A 164 -17.49 10.10 0.98
CA GLY A 164 -17.61 8.98 0.03
C GLY A 164 -16.47 8.85 -0.96
N GLU A 165 -15.37 9.55 -0.77
CA GLU A 165 -14.21 9.49 -1.69
C GLU A 165 -13.58 8.08 -1.72
N ALA A 166 -13.62 7.33 -0.61
CA ALA A 166 -13.13 5.96 -0.55
C ALA A 166 -13.96 4.97 -1.39
N ASP A 167 -15.22 5.29 -1.69
CA ASP A 167 -16.11 4.45 -2.50
C ASP A 167 -15.76 4.53 -4.01
N ALA A 168 -15.03 5.56 -4.41
CA ALA A 168 -14.57 5.77 -5.79
C ALA A 168 -13.22 5.06 -6.11
N LEU A 169 -12.65 4.33 -5.16
CA LEU A 169 -11.41 3.61 -5.34
C LEU A 169 -11.58 2.43 -6.30
N VAL A 170 -10.69 2.31 -7.27
CA VAL A 170 -10.69 1.15 -8.19
C VAL A 170 -10.07 -0.08 -7.52
N PRO A 171 -10.63 -1.29 -7.76
CA PRO A 171 -10.22 -2.53 -7.09
C PRO A 171 -8.71 -2.81 -7.15
N GLU A 172 -8.09 -2.58 -8.30
CA GLU A 172 -6.67 -2.86 -8.53
C GLU A 172 -5.77 -2.00 -7.64
N ARG A 173 -6.12 -0.72 -7.46
CA ARG A 173 -5.36 0.19 -6.59
C ARG A 173 -5.57 -0.16 -5.11
N VAL A 174 -6.79 -0.58 -4.74
CA VAL A 174 -7.06 -1.08 -3.39
C VAL A 174 -6.22 -2.31 -3.12
N TRP A 175 -6.28 -3.32 -4.00
CA TRP A 175 -5.49 -4.53 -3.84
C TRP A 175 -4.00 -4.24 -3.73
N GLN A 176 -3.46 -3.39 -4.60
CA GLN A 176 -2.05 -3.04 -4.60
C GLN A 176 -1.59 -2.47 -3.25
N GLU A 177 -2.30 -1.50 -2.69
CA GLU A 177 -1.92 -0.90 -1.41
C GLU A 177 -2.15 -1.85 -0.22
N ILE A 178 -3.23 -2.65 -0.24
CA ILE A 178 -3.47 -3.67 0.78
C ILE A 178 -2.38 -4.74 0.75
N ALA A 179 -2.05 -5.26 -0.43
CA ALA A 179 -1.01 -6.28 -0.57
C ALA A 179 0.37 -5.77 -0.11
N LEU A 180 0.75 -4.55 -0.53
CA LEU A 180 1.99 -3.92 -0.07
C LEU A 180 1.99 -3.71 1.45
N GLY A 181 0.87 -3.26 2.01
CA GLY A 181 0.74 -3.01 3.45
C GLY A 181 0.77 -4.30 4.28
N LEU A 182 0.15 -5.38 3.80
CA LEU A 182 0.25 -6.70 4.42
C LEU A 182 1.70 -7.22 4.43
N MET A 183 2.51 -6.85 3.44
CA MET A 183 3.92 -7.26 3.35
C MET A 183 4.88 -6.39 4.16
N GLU A 184 4.41 -5.31 4.77
CA GLU A 184 5.23 -4.45 5.64
C GLU A 184 5.53 -5.11 7.00
N LYS A 185 6.34 -4.42 7.84
CA LYS A 185 6.81 -4.94 9.14
C LYS A 185 5.71 -5.07 10.19
N GLY A 186 4.73 -4.16 10.19
CA GLY A 186 3.63 -4.13 11.16
C GLY A 186 2.28 -4.05 10.44
N PRO A 187 1.83 -5.08 9.73
CA PRO A 187 0.60 -5.04 8.93
C PRO A 187 -0.66 -4.78 9.75
N SER A 188 -0.68 -5.15 11.03
CA SER A 188 -1.78 -4.84 11.95
C SER A 188 -2.02 -3.33 12.06
N ARG A 189 -0.94 -2.54 12.01
CA ARG A 189 -1.02 -1.08 12.08
C ARG A 189 -1.78 -0.48 10.91
N MET A 190 -1.63 -1.05 9.68
CA MET A 190 -2.43 -0.62 8.52
C MET A 190 -3.93 -0.80 8.80
N ILE A 191 -4.33 -1.97 9.30
CA ILE A 191 -5.74 -2.27 9.58
C ILE A 191 -6.28 -1.33 10.67
N ALA A 192 -5.51 -1.09 11.73
CA ALA A 192 -5.88 -0.16 12.79
C ALA A 192 -6.11 1.27 12.27
N VAL A 193 -5.21 1.77 11.41
CA VAL A 193 -5.35 3.11 10.80
C VAL A 193 -6.56 3.21 9.88
N LEU A 194 -6.78 2.21 9.03
CA LEU A 194 -7.95 2.18 8.14
C LEU A 194 -9.25 2.15 8.94
N ARG A 195 -9.28 1.43 10.06
CA ARG A 195 -10.43 1.41 10.97
C ARG A 195 -10.63 2.75 11.64
N GLU A 196 -9.57 3.35 12.17
CA GLU A 196 -9.62 4.63 12.87
C GLU A 196 -10.16 5.77 12.02
N CYS A 197 -9.82 5.80 10.72
CA CYS A 197 -10.35 6.81 9.78
C CYS A 197 -11.67 6.40 9.12
N GLY A 198 -12.22 5.19 9.39
CA GLY A 198 -13.45 4.67 8.81
C GLY A 198 -13.31 4.07 7.41
N ALA A 199 -12.11 4.07 6.84
CA ALA A 199 -11.88 3.53 5.49
C ALA A 199 -11.99 2.00 5.45
N LEU A 200 -11.71 1.28 6.56
CA LEU A 200 -11.82 -0.18 6.61
C LEU A 200 -13.22 -0.65 6.23
N ALA A 201 -14.27 0.02 6.75
CA ALA A 201 -15.67 -0.29 6.45
C ALA A 201 -16.03 -0.07 4.97
N ARG A 202 -15.26 0.72 4.21
CA ARG A 202 -15.46 0.99 2.79
C ARG A 202 -14.71 0.01 1.90
N VAL A 203 -13.44 -0.26 2.23
CA VAL A 203 -12.57 -1.08 1.36
C VAL A 203 -12.53 -2.56 1.73
N LEU A 204 -12.64 -2.90 3.01
CA LEU A 204 -12.63 -4.26 3.56
C LEU A 204 -13.80 -4.47 4.52
N ALA A 205 -15.02 -4.18 4.07
CA ALA A 205 -16.23 -4.17 4.90
C ALA A 205 -16.49 -5.50 5.65
N GLU A 206 -16.14 -6.63 5.06
CA GLU A 206 -16.27 -7.95 5.67
C GLU A 206 -15.33 -8.12 6.87
N VAL A 207 -14.10 -7.60 6.75
CA VAL A 207 -13.12 -7.59 7.85
C VAL A 207 -13.61 -6.68 8.98
N GLU A 208 -14.11 -5.48 8.67
CA GLU A 208 -14.69 -4.57 9.68
C GLU A 208 -15.85 -5.24 10.42
N ARG A 209 -16.79 -5.88 9.72
CA ARG A 209 -17.90 -6.61 10.36
C ARG A 209 -17.43 -7.75 11.26
N SER A 210 -16.33 -8.44 10.89
CA SER A 210 -15.79 -9.50 11.74
C SER A 210 -15.36 -8.99 13.12
N PHE A 211 -15.05 -7.71 13.25
CA PHE A 211 -14.63 -7.06 14.49
C PHE A 211 -15.77 -6.80 15.48
N GLU A 212 -17.01 -7.04 15.09
CA GLU A 212 -18.15 -7.07 16.02
C GLU A 212 -18.04 -8.25 17.00
N ARG A 213 -17.27 -9.28 16.63
CA ARG A 213 -17.02 -10.41 17.51
C ARG A 213 -15.87 -10.08 18.48
N PRO A 214 -16.09 -10.26 19.81
CA PRO A 214 -15.08 -9.94 20.82
C PRO A 214 -13.77 -10.68 20.60
N GLY A 215 -12.64 -9.98 20.71
CA GLY A 215 -11.29 -10.52 20.61
C GLY A 215 -10.77 -10.70 19.17
N VAL A 216 -11.62 -10.60 18.15
CA VAL A 216 -11.19 -10.75 16.74
C VAL A 216 -10.18 -9.67 16.32
N PRO A 217 -10.35 -8.38 16.67
CA PRO A 217 -9.36 -7.36 16.29
C PRO A 217 -7.95 -7.65 16.83
N GLU A 218 -7.86 -8.04 18.11
CA GLU A 218 -6.60 -8.34 18.78
C GLU A 218 -5.96 -9.62 18.23
N LEU A 219 -6.79 -10.61 17.93
CA LEU A 219 -6.34 -11.87 17.35
C LEU A 219 -5.82 -11.65 15.93
N LEU A 220 -6.55 -10.91 15.10
CA LEU A 220 -6.10 -10.55 13.76
C LEU A 220 -4.74 -9.81 13.79
N ALA A 221 -4.60 -8.84 14.69
CA ALA A 221 -3.36 -8.09 14.82
C ALA A 221 -2.18 -9.02 15.14
N ARG A 222 -2.33 -9.91 16.14
CA ARG A 222 -1.29 -10.87 16.48
C ARG A 222 -0.91 -11.80 15.34
N ARG A 223 -1.90 -12.34 14.61
CA ARG A 223 -1.69 -13.23 13.47
C ARG A 223 -0.89 -12.55 12.36
N LEU A 224 -1.29 -11.35 11.98
CA LEU A 224 -0.64 -10.58 10.92
C LEU A 224 0.80 -10.22 11.27
N ASP A 225 1.03 -9.73 12.49
CA ASP A 225 2.37 -9.32 12.92
C ASP A 225 3.29 -10.54 13.14
N ARG A 226 2.74 -11.69 13.59
CA ARG A 226 3.47 -12.94 13.66
C ARG A 226 3.89 -13.43 12.27
N ALA A 227 2.99 -13.40 11.30
CA ALA A 227 3.29 -13.75 9.92
C ALA A 227 4.34 -12.80 9.29
N ALA A 228 4.29 -11.52 9.65
CA ALA A 228 5.30 -10.55 9.22
C ALA A 228 6.67 -10.87 9.81
N ALA A 229 6.76 -11.18 11.10
CA ALA A 229 8.00 -11.56 11.77
C ALA A 229 8.61 -12.84 11.21
N ARG A 230 7.78 -13.77 10.71
CA ARG A 230 8.20 -15.02 10.06
C ARG A 230 8.56 -14.84 8.58
N GLY A 231 8.29 -13.70 7.98
CA GLY A 231 8.54 -13.45 6.55
C GLY A 231 7.61 -14.21 5.61
N TYR A 232 6.41 -14.62 6.07
CA TYR A 232 5.46 -15.39 5.29
C TYR A 232 4.92 -14.61 4.09
N SER A 233 4.50 -15.34 3.07
CA SER A 233 4.07 -14.82 1.78
C SER A 233 2.78 -13.99 1.87
N ILE A 234 2.49 -13.22 0.81
CA ILE A 234 1.25 -12.45 0.70
C ILE A 234 0.01 -13.35 0.78
N ALA A 235 0.05 -14.56 0.23
CA ALA A 235 -1.06 -15.48 0.27
C ALA A 235 -1.39 -15.91 1.72
N VAL A 236 -0.37 -16.17 2.54
CA VAL A 236 -0.54 -16.51 3.96
C VAL A 236 -1.08 -15.33 4.74
N ARG A 237 -0.51 -14.13 4.57
CA ARG A 237 -0.96 -12.93 5.30
C ARG A 237 -2.38 -12.52 4.91
N PHE A 238 -2.75 -12.69 3.63
CA PHE A 238 -4.12 -12.47 3.19
C PHE A 238 -5.09 -13.53 3.73
N ALA A 239 -4.69 -14.79 3.78
CA ALA A 239 -5.49 -15.84 4.41
C ALA A 239 -5.76 -15.54 5.89
N LEU A 240 -4.74 -15.06 6.63
CA LEU A 240 -4.90 -14.63 8.02
C LEU A 240 -5.81 -13.41 8.18
N LEU A 241 -5.74 -12.44 7.25
CA LEU A 241 -6.66 -11.28 7.22
C LEU A 241 -8.13 -11.73 7.08
N ALA A 242 -8.36 -12.80 6.31
CA ALA A 242 -9.69 -13.29 5.99
C ALA A 242 -10.16 -14.49 6.85
N LEU A 243 -9.34 -14.95 7.79
CA LEU A 243 -9.57 -16.23 8.48
C LEU A 243 -10.84 -16.28 9.31
N ASP A 244 -11.33 -15.14 9.77
CA ASP A 244 -12.54 -15.02 10.55
C ASP A 244 -13.79 -14.71 9.69
N LEU A 245 -13.69 -14.78 8.37
CA LEU A 245 -14.81 -14.60 7.45
C LEU A 245 -15.50 -15.92 7.15
N THR A 246 -16.76 -15.86 6.75
CA THR A 246 -17.43 -16.97 6.10
C THR A 246 -16.97 -17.13 4.65
N ALA A 247 -17.20 -18.27 4.03
CA ALA A 247 -16.87 -18.50 2.62
C ALA A 247 -17.57 -17.51 1.68
N GLN A 248 -18.80 -17.08 2.01
CA GLN A 248 -19.54 -16.10 1.23
C GLN A 248 -18.93 -14.69 1.37
N GLU A 249 -18.55 -14.29 2.57
CA GLU A 249 -17.89 -13.00 2.81
C GLU A 249 -16.53 -12.95 2.13
N LEU A 250 -15.74 -14.04 2.18
CA LEU A 250 -14.50 -14.14 1.44
C LEU A 250 -14.71 -13.97 -0.07
N ALA A 251 -15.74 -14.62 -0.64
CA ALA A 251 -16.06 -14.48 -2.06
C ALA A 251 -16.40 -13.03 -2.42
N SER A 252 -17.23 -12.35 -1.61
CA SER A 252 -17.56 -10.93 -1.79
C SER A 252 -16.34 -10.03 -1.72
N LEU A 253 -15.51 -10.19 -0.68
CA LEU A 253 -14.29 -9.41 -0.47
C LEU A 253 -13.35 -9.56 -1.66
N THR A 254 -13.02 -10.80 -2.03
CA THR A 254 -12.03 -11.08 -3.08
C THR A 254 -12.46 -10.62 -4.46
N ALA A 255 -13.76 -10.68 -4.76
CA ALA A 255 -14.33 -10.14 -6.00
C ALA A 255 -14.22 -8.61 -6.04
N ARG A 256 -14.55 -7.93 -4.92
CA ARG A 256 -14.54 -6.47 -4.84
C ARG A 256 -13.14 -5.86 -4.95
N ILE A 257 -12.12 -6.47 -4.35
CA ILE A 257 -10.74 -5.95 -4.41
C ILE A 257 -9.88 -6.60 -5.50
N ASN A 258 -10.47 -7.45 -6.33
CA ASN A 258 -9.77 -8.22 -7.39
C ASN A 258 -8.53 -8.97 -6.86
N ALA A 259 -8.69 -9.68 -5.72
CA ALA A 259 -7.59 -10.43 -5.12
C ALA A 259 -7.10 -11.57 -6.03
N PRO A 260 -5.78 -11.86 -6.13
CA PRO A 260 -5.23 -12.95 -6.93
C PRO A 260 -5.77 -14.33 -6.53
N VAL A 261 -5.82 -15.23 -7.50
CA VAL A 261 -6.34 -16.60 -7.32
C VAL A 261 -5.65 -17.32 -6.16
N GLU A 262 -4.33 -17.21 -6.08
CA GLU A 262 -3.53 -17.84 -5.03
C GLU A 262 -3.96 -17.40 -3.61
N CYS A 263 -4.19 -16.10 -3.42
CA CYS A 263 -4.65 -15.55 -2.14
C CYS A 263 -6.07 -16.05 -1.80
N ARG A 264 -6.97 -16.05 -2.79
CA ARG A 264 -8.36 -16.52 -2.61
C ARG A 264 -8.44 -18.00 -2.26
N GLU A 265 -7.69 -18.84 -2.98
CA GLU A 265 -7.70 -20.28 -2.77
C GLU A 265 -7.13 -20.67 -1.40
N LEU A 266 -6.00 -20.07 -0.99
CA LEU A 266 -5.43 -20.34 0.32
C LEU A 266 -6.35 -19.86 1.44
N ALA A 267 -6.92 -18.64 1.34
CA ALA A 267 -7.85 -18.13 2.34
C ALA A 267 -9.08 -19.01 2.47
N ARG A 268 -9.65 -19.48 1.34
CA ARG A 268 -10.79 -20.41 1.36
C ARG A 268 -10.43 -21.73 2.03
N LEU A 269 -9.29 -22.29 1.69
CA LEU A 269 -8.81 -23.54 2.29
C LEU A 269 -8.59 -23.37 3.80
N ALA A 270 -7.94 -22.27 4.21
CA ALA A 270 -7.68 -21.99 5.62
C ALA A 270 -8.98 -21.85 6.44
N ILE A 271 -10.00 -21.18 5.91
CA ILE A 271 -11.31 -21.06 6.57
C ILE A 271 -11.96 -22.42 6.74
N LEU A 272 -11.92 -23.26 5.71
CA LEU A 272 -12.58 -24.58 5.72
C LEU A 272 -11.88 -25.59 6.62
N GLU A 273 -10.56 -25.57 6.67
CA GLU A 273 -9.76 -26.58 7.35
C GLU A 273 -9.27 -26.11 8.74
N ARG A 274 -9.64 -24.91 9.18
CA ARG A 274 -9.16 -24.28 10.41
C ARG A 274 -9.27 -25.17 11.63
N ASP A 275 -10.45 -25.74 11.86
CA ASP A 275 -10.73 -26.53 13.04
C ASP A 275 -10.03 -27.91 12.97
N GLU A 276 -9.94 -28.48 11.78
CA GLU A 276 -9.31 -29.78 11.59
C GLU A 276 -7.78 -29.69 11.75
N ILE A 277 -7.15 -28.68 11.15
CA ILE A 277 -5.70 -28.51 11.22
C ILE A 277 -5.22 -28.09 12.63
N ALA A 278 -6.09 -27.51 13.45
CA ALA A 278 -5.81 -27.16 14.83
C ALA A 278 -5.80 -28.40 15.76
N ARG A 279 -6.37 -29.52 15.32
CA ARG A 279 -6.41 -30.76 16.10
C ARG A 279 -5.04 -31.41 16.14
N ARG A 280 -4.70 -31.97 17.33
CA ARG A 280 -3.44 -32.70 17.56
C ARG A 280 -3.60 -34.21 17.46
N ASP A 281 -4.83 -34.67 17.31
CA ASP A 281 -5.24 -36.08 17.40
C ASP A 281 -5.93 -36.60 16.13
N LEU A 282 -5.48 -36.11 14.96
CA LEU A 282 -5.98 -36.59 13.67
C LEU A 282 -5.60 -38.05 13.47
N ASP A 283 -6.61 -38.86 13.15
CA ASP A 283 -6.38 -40.23 12.71
C ASP A 283 -5.89 -40.28 11.25
N ALA A 284 -5.54 -41.48 10.78
CA ALA A 284 -4.97 -41.64 9.44
C ALA A 284 -5.97 -41.26 8.34
N GLU A 285 -7.26 -41.51 8.51
CA GLU A 285 -8.31 -41.21 7.54
C GLU A 285 -8.53 -39.68 7.44
N SER A 286 -8.68 -39.02 8.59
CA SER A 286 -8.79 -37.56 8.65
C SER A 286 -7.55 -36.87 8.08
N THR A 287 -6.35 -37.36 8.40
CA THR A 287 -5.10 -36.84 7.84
C THR A 287 -5.04 -36.97 6.32
N LEU A 288 -5.38 -38.16 5.79
CA LEU A 288 -5.41 -38.40 4.35
C LEU A 288 -6.43 -37.47 3.67
N SER A 289 -7.62 -37.35 4.23
CA SER A 289 -8.68 -36.45 3.73
C SER A 289 -8.25 -34.97 3.70
N LEU A 290 -7.56 -34.49 4.74
CA LEU A 290 -6.98 -33.14 4.78
C LEU A 290 -5.93 -32.95 3.67
N LEU A 291 -5.03 -33.92 3.48
CA LEU A 291 -4.00 -33.88 2.43
C LEU A 291 -4.61 -33.84 1.02
N GLU A 292 -5.69 -34.60 0.80
CA GLU A 292 -6.42 -34.59 -0.47
C GLU A 292 -7.11 -33.24 -0.71
N ARG A 293 -7.83 -32.66 0.27
CA ARG A 293 -8.48 -31.36 0.16
C ARG A 293 -7.48 -30.22 -0.04
N ALA A 294 -6.30 -30.33 0.58
CA ALA A 294 -5.20 -29.40 0.37
C ALA A 294 -4.49 -29.58 -0.99
N ASP A 295 -4.80 -30.65 -1.75
CA ASP A 295 -4.09 -31.05 -2.99
C ASP A 295 -2.58 -31.28 -2.71
N ALA A 296 -2.23 -31.76 -1.51
CA ALA A 296 -0.87 -31.82 -1.01
C ALA A 296 0.03 -32.79 -1.81
N PHE A 297 -0.55 -33.83 -2.41
CA PHE A 297 0.20 -34.81 -3.23
C PHE A 297 0.66 -34.24 -4.57
N ARG A 298 -0.06 -33.24 -5.09
CA ARG A 298 0.28 -32.57 -6.37
C ARG A 298 0.96 -31.24 -6.16
N ARG A 299 0.63 -30.56 -5.07
CA ARG A 299 1.07 -29.19 -4.73
C ARG A 299 1.40 -29.11 -3.24
N PRO A 300 2.50 -29.75 -2.80
CA PRO A 300 2.85 -29.80 -1.37
C PRO A 300 3.00 -28.39 -0.75
N GLU A 301 3.40 -27.40 -1.53
CA GLU A 301 3.50 -26.01 -1.08
C GLU A 301 2.17 -25.39 -0.61
N ARG A 302 1.01 -25.95 -1.02
CA ARG A 302 -0.29 -25.51 -0.49
C ARG A 302 -0.50 -25.96 0.94
N LEU A 303 -0.08 -27.17 1.27
CA LEU A 303 -0.11 -27.67 2.64
C LEU A 303 0.85 -26.88 3.52
N ASP A 304 2.07 -26.62 3.05
CA ASP A 304 3.04 -25.82 3.80
C ASP A 304 2.48 -24.46 4.17
N ARG A 305 1.88 -23.75 3.20
CA ARG A 305 1.24 -22.45 3.46
C ARG A 305 0.03 -22.53 4.38
N LEU A 306 -0.75 -23.62 4.31
CA LEU A 306 -1.86 -23.84 5.22
C LEU A 306 -1.36 -24.06 6.66
N LEU A 307 -0.26 -24.78 6.84
CA LEU A 307 0.41 -24.96 8.13
C LEU A 307 0.98 -23.63 8.66
N GLU A 308 1.54 -22.78 7.80
CA GLU A 308 1.99 -21.43 8.16
C GLU A 308 0.83 -20.54 8.66
N VAL A 309 -0.37 -20.66 8.05
CA VAL A 309 -1.58 -20.01 8.56
C VAL A 309 -1.96 -20.54 9.94
N ALA A 310 -2.01 -21.86 10.10
CA ALA A 310 -2.36 -22.51 11.38
C ALA A 310 -1.36 -22.15 12.49
N GLU A 311 -0.06 -22.09 12.17
CA GLU A 311 0.97 -21.66 13.13
C GLU A 311 0.72 -20.22 13.64
N CYS A 312 0.24 -19.34 12.79
CA CYS A 312 -0.06 -17.96 13.19
C CYS A 312 -1.38 -17.83 13.96
N ASP A 313 -2.33 -18.74 13.73
CA ASP A 313 -3.64 -18.75 14.40
C ASP A 313 -3.56 -19.35 15.83
N ALA A 314 -2.60 -20.23 16.10
CA ALA A 314 -2.32 -20.80 17.42
C ALA A 314 -1.70 -19.73 18.39
#